data_34cb75ef683128c38c46b7c909276099
#
_entry.id   34cb75ef683128c38c46b7c909276099
#
_cell.length_a   1.000
_cell.length_b   1.000
_cell.length_c   1.000
_cell.angle_alpha   90.00
_cell.angle_beta   90.00
_cell.angle_gamma   90.00
#
_symmetry.space_group_name_H-M   'P 1'
#
loop_
_entity.id
_entity.type
_entity.pdbx_description
1 polymer ?
#
loop_
_entity_poly.entity_id
_entity_poly.type
_entity_poly.pdbx_seq_one_letter_code
_entity_poly.pdbx_strand_id
1 'polypeptide(L)'
;RPLARLKHVAEKISGGDFTNQITITNYDEIGSLTETIKTLQICSGSSLDEAQRTAAENFRIRTVLDQSTAAVMIADSANTVIYMNQTMKKALTAYRAEFQKVIPSFEPDAIVGKDFSYFGQAIDLLNLTKPMKQTINMGERIYLLTLVPVLDGSGNRMGTSIEWLDRTIEVKVEQEIASVVGAAGEGDFSKRLSLEGKEGFFAQ
;
A
#
# COMPACT_ATOMS: atom_id res chain seq x y z
N ARG A 1 4.15 52.81 15.41
CA ARG A 1 4.63 53.08 14.03
C ARG A 1 4.11 51.94 13.17
N PRO A 2 3.40 52.19 12.05
CA PRO A 2 2.76 51.18 11.25
C PRO A 2 3.73 50.08 10.75
N LEU A 3 4.88 50.44 10.23
CA LEU A 3 5.93 49.55 9.72
C LEU A 3 6.45 48.55 10.79
N ALA A 4 6.57 48.98 12.07
CA ALA A 4 7.02 48.05 13.12
C ALA A 4 5.97 47.00 13.46
N ARG A 5 4.67 47.32 13.36
CA ARG A 5 3.58 46.34 13.49
C ARG A 5 3.58 45.36 12.33
N LEU A 6 3.75 45.85 11.11
CA LEU A 6 3.78 45.05 9.91
C LEU A 6 4.94 44.04 9.94
N LYS A 7 6.15 44.53 10.35
CA LYS A 7 7.31 43.66 10.56
C LYS A 7 7.02 42.53 11.56
N HIS A 8 6.43 42.87 12.71
CA HIS A 8 6.11 41.89 13.73
C HIS A 8 5.08 40.84 13.25
N VAL A 9 4.07 41.25 12.47
CA VAL A 9 3.11 40.33 11.87
C VAL A 9 3.80 39.43 10.83
N ALA A 10 4.66 39.99 9.98
CA ALA A 10 5.42 39.21 9.01
C ALA A 10 6.36 38.17 9.68
N GLU A 11 7.00 38.55 10.81
CA GLU A 11 7.83 37.65 11.61
C GLU A 11 7.00 36.49 12.18
N LYS A 12 5.78 36.77 12.68
CA LYS A 12 4.87 35.73 13.17
C LYS A 12 4.40 34.77 12.06
N ILE A 13 4.01 35.30 10.91
CA ILE A 13 3.64 34.49 9.73
C ILE A 13 4.81 33.60 9.31
N SER A 14 6.04 34.16 9.27
CA SER A 14 7.25 33.41 8.97
C SER A 14 7.55 32.32 10.00
N GLY A 15 7.13 32.51 11.25
CA GLY A 15 7.19 31.51 12.33
C GLY A 15 6.03 30.50 12.31
N GLY A 16 5.10 30.60 11.36
CA GLY A 16 3.96 29.66 11.24
C GLY A 16 2.73 30.05 12.06
N ASP A 17 2.71 31.27 12.67
CA ASP A 17 1.52 31.78 13.36
C ASP A 17 0.65 32.59 12.39
N PHE A 18 -0.41 31.97 11.89
CA PHE A 18 -1.39 32.56 10.98
C PHE A 18 -2.65 33.07 11.69
N THR A 19 -2.68 33.14 13.02
CA THR A 19 -3.88 33.50 13.79
C THR A 19 -4.02 35.00 14.07
N ASN A 20 -3.04 35.79 13.63
CA ASN A 20 -3.00 37.21 13.93
C ASN A 20 -4.11 38.00 13.23
N GLN A 21 -4.79 38.90 13.99
CA GLN A 21 -5.71 39.84 13.36
C GLN A 21 -4.95 41.00 12.71
N ILE A 22 -5.04 41.10 11.40
CA ILE A 22 -4.48 42.19 10.62
C ILE A 22 -5.58 43.18 10.30
N THR A 23 -5.52 44.40 10.88
CA THR A 23 -6.44 45.49 10.62
C THR A 23 -5.80 46.50 9.69
N ILE A 24 -6.44 46.78 8.55
CA ILE A 24 -6.02 47.80 7.60
C ILE A 24 -6.54 49.15 8.11
N THR A 25 -5.63 50.05 8.46
CA THR A 25 -5.98 51.36 9.05
C THR A 25 -5.60 52.52 8.10
N ASN A 26 -4.79 52.26 7.11
CA ASN A 26 -4.28 53.27 6.16
C ASN A 26 -4.73 52.92 4.74
N TYR A 27 -4.91 53.95 3.93
CA TYR A 27 -5.25 53.86 2.49
C TYR A 27 -4.14 54.40 1.62
N ASP A 28 -2.89 54.17 2.05
CA ASP A 28 -1.63 54.51 1.39
C ASP A 28 -0.87 53.23 1.00
N GLU A 29 0.38 53.36 0.60
CA GLU A 29 1.28 52.26 0.22
C GLU A 29 1.43 51.26 1.38
N ILE A 30 1.35 51.71 2.63
CA ILE A 30 1.43 50.86 3.82
C ILE A 30 0.14 50.05 3.97
N GLY A 31 -1.01 50.63 3.65
CA GLY A 31 -2.28 49.94 3.61
C GLY A 31 -2.31 48.81 2.58
N SER A 32 -1.83 49.09 1.37
CA SER A 32 -1.69 48.11 0.29
C SER A 32 -0.74 46.97 0.69
N LEU A 33 0.39 47.27 1.32
CA LEU A 33 1.31 46.27 1.85
C LEU A 33 0.68 45.43 2.96
N THR A 34 -0.12 46.03 3.83
CA THR A 34 -0.85 45.36 4.90
C THR A 34 -1.88 44.37 4.32
N GLU A 35 -2.58 44.75 3.25
CA GLU A 35 -3.53 43.90 2.54
C GLU A 35 -2.82 42.70 1.88
N THR A 36 -1.67 42.92 1.27
CA THR A 36 -0.85 41.85 0.68
C THR A 36 -0.40 40.86 1.75
N ILE A 37 0.07 41.32 2.91
CA ILE A 37 0.48 40.44 4.01
C ILE A 37 -0.71 39.69 4.58
N LYS A 38 -1.88 40.31 4.67
CA LYS A 38 -3.12 39.64 5.09
C LYS A 38 -3.52 38.51 4.12
N THR A 39 -3.42 38.77 2.83
CA THR A 39 -3.69 37.76 1.79
C THR A 39 -2.69 36.60 1.89
N LEU A 40 -1.40 36.88 2.05
CA LEU A 40 -0.37 35.86 2.29
C LEU A 40 -0.66 35.02 3.53
N GLN A 41 -1.08 35.66 4.63
CA GLN A 41 -1.45 34.95 5.86
C GLN A 41 -2.60 33.96 5.63
N ILE A 42 -3.66 34.40 4.95
CA ILE A 42 -4.83 33.57 4.67
C ILE A 42 -4.44 32.41 3.75
N CYS A 43 -3.73 32.67 2.65
CA CYS A 43 -3.30 31.65 1.71
C CYS A 43 -2.35 30.63 2.35
N SER A 44 -1.38 31.09 3.15
CA SER A 44 -0.42 30.20 3.79
C SER A 44 -1.09 29.37 4.90
N GLY A 45 -2.00 29.97 5.67
CA GLY A 45 -2.76 29.28 6.72
C GLY A 45 -3.67 28.19 6.13
N SER A 46 -4.40 28.49 5.05
CA SER A 46 -5.27 27.52 4.39
C SER A 46 -4.48 26.38 3.74
N SER A 47 -3.32 26.67 3.13
CA SER A 47 -2.45 25.62 2.55
C SER A 47 -1.88 24.71 3.62
N LEU A 48 -1.51 25.22 4.79
CA LEU A 48 -1.03 24.40 5.91
C LEU A 48 -2.15 23.52 6.48
N ASP A 49 -3.34 24.05 6.66
CA ASP A 49 -4.52 23.31 7.12
C ASP A 49 -4.88 22.16 6.17
N GLU A 50 -4.88 22.44 4.87
CA GLU A 50 -5.14 21.44 3.84
C GLU A 50 -4.06 20.34 3.83
N ALA A 51 -2.79 20.72 3.94
CA ALA A 51 -1.69 19.75 4.04
C ALA A 51 -1.79 18.86 5.29
N GLN A 52 -2.12 19.44 6.45
CA GLN A 52 -2.32 18.68 7.69
C GLN A 52 -3.52 17.75 7.60
N ARG A 53 -4.61 18.19 7.00
CA ARG A 53 -5.81 17.38 6.79
C ARG A 53 -5.54 16.19 5.88
N THR A 54 -4.88 16.44 4.75
CA THR A 54 -4.47 15.38 3.82
C THR A 54 -3.50 14.40 4.47
N ALA A 55 -2.54 14.88 5.25
CA ALA A 55 -1.61 14.02 6.00
C ALA A 55 -2.34 13.14 7.03
N ALA A 56 -3.31 13.72 7.76
CA ALA A 56 -4.12 12.98 8.73
C ALA A 56 -5.01 11.91 8.07
N GLU A 57 -5.61 12.22 6.92
CA GLU A 57 -6.40 11.27 6.13
C GLU A 57 -5.52 10.12 5.61
N ASN A 58 -4.37 10.43 5.03
CA ASN A 58 -3.40 9.42 4.57
C ASN A 58 -2.91 8.54 5.71
N PHE A 59 -2.66 9.11 6.89
CA PHE A 59 -2.28 8.36 8.09
C PHE A 59 -3.38 7.39 8.52
N ARG A 60 -4.64 7.82 8.54
CA ARG A 60 -5.78 6.94 8.85
C ARG A 60 -5.91 5.78 7.88
N ILE A 61 -5.83 6.06 6.57
CA ILE A 61 -5.90 5.03 5.51
C ILE A 61 -4.78 4.01 5.70
N ARG A 62 -3.54 4.46 5.92
CA ARG A 62 -2.40 3.57 6.19
C ARG A 62 -2.63 2.71 7.43
N THR A 63 -3.12 3.30 8.50
CA THR A 63 -3.40 2.58 9.76
C THR A 63 -4.45 1.49 9.54
N VAL A 64 -5.52 1.77 8.79
CA VAL A 64 -6.55 0.76 8.45
C VAL A 64 -5.96 -0.37 7.61
N LEU A 65 -5.15 -0.05 6.60
CA LEU A 65 -4.48 -1.06 5.78
C LEU A 65 -3.51 -1.92 6.61
N ASP A 66 -2.78 -1.31 7.55
CA ASP A 66 -1.85 -2.03 8.43
C ASP A 66 -2.56 -2.95 9.43
N GLN A 67 -3.80 -2.67 9.79
CA GLN A 67 -4.65 -3.52 10.64
C GLN A 67 -5.43 -4.58 9.84
N SER A 68 -5.41 -4.52 8.51
CA SER A 68 -6.07 -5.50 7.66
C SER A 68 -5.45 -6.89 7.83
N THR A 69 -6.30 -7.93 7.84
CA THR A 69 -5.86 -9.34 7.84
C THR A 69 -5.36 -9.79 6.47
N ALA A 70 -5.75 -9.10 5.41
CA ALA A 70 -5.26 -9.37 4.06
C ALA A 70 -3.80 -8.87 3.91
N ALA A 71 -2.95 -9.67 3.28
CA ALA A 71 -1.59 -9.27 2.94
C ALA A 71 -1.63 -8.44 1.64
N VAL A 72 -1.30 -7.15 1.74
CA VAL A 72 -1.46 -6.19 0.63
C VAL A 72 -0.15 -5.47 0.35
N MET A 73 0.16 -5.35 -0.94
CA MET A 73 1.17 -4.47 -1.52
C MET A 73 0.53 -3.46 -2.47
N ILE A 74 1.18 -2.31 -2.65
CA ILE A 74 0.80 -1.32 -3.66
C ILE A 74 2.06 -1.00 -4.48
N ALA A 75 1.93 -1.09 -5.79
CA ALA A 75 2.94 -0.63 -6.73
C ALA A 75 2.44 0.64 -7.45
N ASP A 76 3.36 1.54 -7.78
CA ASP A 76 3.06 2.75 -8.54
C ASP A 76 2.87 2.48 -10.05
N SER A 77 2.74 3.55 -10.83
CA SER A 77 2.60 3.47 -12.29
C SER A 77 3.83 2.87 -12.99
N ALA A 78 5.01 2.94 -12.37
CA ALA A 78 6.26 2.34 -12.86
C ALA A 78 6.48 0.91 -12.35
N ASN A 79 5.49 0.30 -11.66
CA ASN A 79 5.55 -1.01 -11.00
C ASN A 79 6.51 -1.10 -9.81
N THR A 80 6.97 0.01 -9.29
CA THR A 80 7.75 0.06 -8.06
C THR A 80 6.85 -0.16 -6.86
N VAL A 81 7.19 -1.09 -5.97
CA VAL A 81 6.48 -1.30 -4.72
C VAL A 81 6.67 -0.09 -3.81
N ILE A 82 5.60 0.65 -3.57
CA ILE A 82 5.62 1.88 -2.75
C ILE A 82 5.06 1.68 -1.34
N TYR A 83 4.31 0.60 -1.13
CA TYR A 83 3.70 0.29 0.16
C TYR A 83 3.52 -1.21 0.35
N MET A 84 3.62 -1.63 1.58
CA MET A 84 3.36 -2.99 2.04
C MET A 84 2.79 -2.89 3.46
N ASN A 85 1.64 -3.53 3.71
CA ASN A 85 1.03 -3.50 5.04
C ASN A 85 1.72 -4.47 6.01
N GLN A 86 1.42 -4.34 7.30
CA GLN A 86 2.04 -5.15 8.37
C GLN A 86 1.80 -6.65 8.20
N THR A 87 0.62 -7.05 7.72
CA THR A 87 0.27 -8.46 7.47
C THR A 87 1.16 -9.04 6.38
N MET A 88 1.37 -8.31 5.28
CA MET A 88 2.28 -8.73 4.22
C MET A 88 3.73 -8.83 4.71
N LYS A 89 4.20 -7.83 5.47
CA LYS A 89 5.53 -7.83 6.04
C LYS A 89 5.78 -9.04 6.94
N LYS A 90 4.81 -9.37 7.81
CA LYS A 90 4.86 -10.55 8.66
C LYS A 90 4.91 -11.85 7.85
N ALA A 91 4.08 -11.97 6.81
CA ALA A 91 4.07 -13.14 5.92
C ALA A 91 5.42 -13.34 5.22
N LEU A 92 5.98 -12.29 4.62
CA LEU A 92 7.29 -12.34 3.96
C LEU A 92 8.42 -12.69 4.93
N THR A 93 8.35 -12.20 6.17
CA THR A 93 9.35 -12.50 7.20
C THR A 93 9.23 -13.95 7.67
N ALA A 94 8.00 -14.43 7.91
CA ALA A 94 7.76 -15.80 8.36
C ALA A 94 8.22 -16.85 7.34
N TYR A 95 8.03 -16.57 6.05
CA TYR A 95 8.36 -17.49 4.96
C TYR A 95 9.61 -17.07 4.17
N ARG A 96 10.48 -16.26 4.76
CA ARG A 96 11.71 -15.76 4.12
C ARG A 96 12.53 -16.88 3.45
N ALA A 97 12.68 -18.02 4.13
CA ALA A 97 13.43 -19.15 3.59
C ALA A 97 12.84 -19.71 2.29
N GLU A 98 11.51 -19.74 2.16
CA GLU A 98 10.82 -20.20 0.96
C GLU A 98 11.04 -19.22 -0.21
N PHE A 99 10.95 -17.91 0.09
CA PHE A 99 11.26 -16.89 -0.92
C PHE A 99 12.72 -16.93 -1.36
N GLN A 100 13.66 -17.21 -0.44
CA GLN A 100 15.10 -17.32 -0.76
C GLN A 100 15.44 -18.54 -1.63
N LYS A 101 14.60 -19.58 -1.66
CA LYS A 101 14.78 -20.70 -2.62
C LYS A 101 14.61 -20.24 -4.08
N VAL A 102 13.79 -19.21 -4.32
CA VAL A 102 13.50 -18.66 -5.65
C VAL A 102 14.34 -17.40 -5.92
N ILE A 103 14.50 -16.58 -4.91
CA ILE A 103 15.21 -15.29 -4.98
C ILE A 103 16.31 -15.31 -3.89
N PRO A 104 17.54 -15.76 -4.18
CA PRO A 104 18.59 -15.94 -3.15
C PRO A 104 18.89 -14.68 -2.33
N SER A 105 18.72 -13.49 -2.94
CA SER A 105 18.93 -12.18 -2.28
C SER A 105 17.67 -11.60 -1.63
N PHE A 106 16.66 -12.44 -1.36
CA PHE A 106 15.39 -11.96 -0.82
C PHE A 106 15.53 -11.44 0.61
N GLU A 107 15.11 -10.18 0.79
CA GLU A 107 15.04 -9.49 2.08
C GLU A 107 13.69 -8.78 2.21
N PRO A 108 12.84 -9.15 3.20
CA PRO A 108 11.51 -8.58 3.37
C PRO A 108 11.50 -7.05 3.52
N ASP A 109 12.47 -6.50 4.24
CA ASP A 109 12.57 -5.05 4.49
C ASP A 109 13.04 -4.25 3.27
N ALA A 110 13.63 -4.91 2.28
CA ALA A 110 14.16 -4.28 1.07
C ALA A 110 13.19 -4.31 -0.13
N ILE A 111 11.94 -4.75 0.06
CA ILE A 111 10.94 -4.90 -1.02
C ILE A 111 10.39 -3.55 -1.45
N VAL A 112 10.11 -2.66 -0.49
CA VAL A 112 9.67 -1.30 -0.81
C VAL A 112 10.79 -0.56 -1.56
N GLY A 113 10.46 0.01 -2.71
CA GLY A 113 11.40 0.65 -3.63
C GLY A 113 11.92 -0.28 -4.74
N LYS A 114 11.60 -1.57 -4.73
CA LYS A 114 11.93 -2.49 -5.84
C LYS A 114 10.80 -2.59 -6.85
N ASP A 115 11.16 -2.88 -8.10
CA ASP A 115 10.19 -3.25 -9.13
C ASP A 115 9.52 -4.57 -8.76
N PHE A 116 8.23 -4.71 -9.04
CA PHE A 116 7.45 -5.91 -8.69
C PHE A 116 7.96 -7.17 -9.40
N SER A 117 8.62 -7.04 -10.53
CA SER A 117 9.30 -8.15 -11.23
C SER A 117 10.39 -8.82 -10.40
N TYR A 118 10.81 -8.20 -9.30
CA TYR A 118 11.74 -8.80 -8.32
C TYR A 118 11.27 -10.15 -7.80
N PHE A 119 9.95 -10.41 -7.79
CA PHE A 119 9.41 -11.72 -7.41
C PHE A 119 9.57 -12.78 -8.50
N GLY A 120 10.34 -12.51 -9.56
CA GLY A 120 10.71 -13.47 -10.61
C GLY A 120 9.57 -13.86 -11.55
N GLN A 121 8.41 -13.26 -11.40
CA GLN A 121 7.23 -13.54 -12.22
C GLN A 121 7.06 -12.43 -13.27
N ALA A 122 6.97 -12.80 -14.53
CA ALA A 122 6.66 -11.89 -15.63
C ALA A 122 5.17 -11.49 -15.60
N ILE A 123 4.77 -10.77 -14.54
CA ILE A 123 3.42 -10.20 -14.45
C ILE A 123 3.46 -8.84 -15.12
N ASP A 124 2.75 -8.68 -16.21
CA ASP A 124 2.64 -7.40 -16.90
C ASP A 124 1.63 -6.50 -16.17
N LEU A 125 2.13 -5.79 -15.14
CA LEU A 125 1.33 -4.80 -14.43
C LEU A 125 1.12 -3.53 -15.27
N LEU A 126 1.98 -3.25 -16.26
CA LEU A 126 1.92 -2.02 -17.05
C LEU A 126 0.65 -1.96 -17.92
N ASN A 127 0.25 -3.08 -18.46
CA ASN A 127 -0.94 -3.20 -19.32
C ASN A 127 -2.19 -3.66 -18.56
N LEU A 128 -2.14 -3.68 -17.23
CA LEU A 128 -3.28 -4.09 -16.42
C LEU A 128 -4.39 -3.04 -16.44
N THR A 129 -5.47 -3.31 -17.16
CA THR A 129 -6.65 -2.42 -17.28
C THR A 129 -7.86 -2.90 -16.49
N LYS A 130 -7.87 -4.17 -16.09
CA LYS A 130 -8.96 -4.81 -15.32
C LYS A 130 -8.39 -5.68 -14.23
N PRO A 131 -9.14 -5.89 -13.13
CA PRO A 131 -8.72 -6.83 -12.10
C PRO A 131 -8.42 -8.21 -12.68
N MET A 132 -7.32 -8.81 -12.25
CA MET A 132 -6.98 -10.18 -12.63
C MET A 132 -6.43 -10.96 -11.44
N LYS A 133 -6.51 -12.29 -11.51
CA LYS A 133 -5.94 -13.20 -10.53
C LYS A 133 -4.85 -14.03 -11.16
N GLN A 134 -3.75 -14.22 -10.44
CA GLN A 134 -2.64 -15.05 -10.90
C GLN A 134 -2.08 -15.85 -9.73
N THR A 135 -1.81 -17.13 -9.99
CA THR A 135 -1.12 -17.98 -9.01
C THR A 135 0.38 -17.93 -9.25
N ILE A 136 1.13 -17.79 -8.16
CA ILE A 136 2.60 -17.85 -8.18
C ILE A 136 3.11 -18.84 -7.15
N ASN A 137 4.27 -19.43 -7.42
CA ASN A 137 4.94 -20.36 -6.53
C ASN A 137 6.22 -19.70 -5.96
N MET A 138 6.34 -19.70 -4.63
CA MET A 138 7.53 -19.22 -3.92
C MET A 138 8.08 -20.35 -3.05
N GLY A 139 9.04 -21.09 -3.61
CA GLY A 139 9.49 -22.36 -3.03
C GLY A 139 8.33 -23.37 -2.98
N GLU A 140 7.99 -23.83 -1.78
CA GLU A 140 6.86 -24.74 -1.54
C GLU A 140 5.53 -24.02 -1.27
N ARG A 141 5.54 -22.67 -1.25
CA ARG A 141 4.34 -21.86 -1.02
C ARG A 141 3.67 -21.49 -2.33
N ILE A 142 2.35 -21.54 -2.30
CA ILE A 142 1.47 -21.22 -3.43
C ILE A 142 0.62 -20.03 -3.05
N TYR A 143 0.82 -18.91 -3.76
CA TYR A 143 0.07 -17.68 -3.52
C TYR A 143 -0.85 -17.38 -4.69
N LEU A 144 -2.10 -17.03 -4.36
CA LEU A 144 -3.01 -16.40 -5.31
C LEU A 144 -2.89 -14.89 -5.16
N LEU A 145 -2.43 -14.22 -6.21
CA LEU A 145 -2.39 -12.78 -6.30
C LEU A 145 -3.68 -12.27 -6.91
N THR A 146 -4.31 -11.28 -6.26
CA THR A 146 -5.40 -10.49 -6.84
C THR A 146 -4.82 -9.12 -7.18
N LEU A 147 -4.75 -8.80 -8.45
CA LEU A 147 -4.16 -7.59 -9.01
C LEU A 147 -5.28 -6.66 -9.42
N VAL A 148 -5.34 -5.47 -8.85
CA VAL A 148 -6.39 -4.48 -9.13
C VAL A 148 -5.73 -3.17 -9.55
N PRO A 149 -5.94 -2.69 -10.80
CA PRO A 149 -5.41 -1.40 -11.22
C PRO A 149 -6.09 -0.27 -10.47
N VAL A 150 -5.30 0.67 -9.98
CA VAL A 150 -5.77 1.92 -9.38
C VAL A 150 -5.75 2.98 -10.47
N LEU A 151 -6.92 3.54 -10.79
CA LEU A 151 -7.08 4.51 -11.88
C LEU A 151 -7.38 5.90 -11.31
N ASP A 152 -6.93 6.93 -12.00
CA ASP A 152 -7.32 8.31 -11.74
C ASP A 152 -8.73 8.60 -12.31
N GLY A 153 -9.25 9.82 -12.07
CA GLY A 153 -10.54 10.26 -12.60
C GLY A 153 -10.64 10.33 -14.13
N SER A 154 -9.52 10.24 -14.83
CA SER A 154 -9.42 10.22 -16.30
C SER A 154 -9.22 8.80 -16.85
N GLY A 155 -9.13 7.79 -15.98
CA GLY A 155 -8.94 6.40 -16.36
C GLY A 155 -7.48 5.98 -16.57
N ASN A 156 -6.51 6.84 -16.27
CA ASN A 156 -5.09 6.47 -16.35
C ASN A 156 -4.68 5.66 -15.12
N ARG A 157 -3.83 4.66 -15.30
CA ARG A 157 -3.32 3.84 -14.21
C ARG A 157 -2.32 4.62 -13.34
N MET A 158 -2.67 4.84 -12.10
CA MET A 158 -1.80 5.42 -11.08
C MET A 158 -0.90 4.38 -10.40
N GLY A 159 -1.34 3.11 -10.43
CA GLY A 159 -0.64 2.01 -9.80
C GLY A 159 -1.46 0.74 -9.78
N THR A 160 -1.05 -0.21 -8.96
CA THR A 160 -1.74 -1.49 -8.79
C THR A 160 -1.77 -1.88 -7.32
N SER A 161 -2.95 -2.25 -6.81
CA SER A 161 -3.10 -2.93 -5.54
C SER A 161 -2.96 -4.43 -5.76
N ILE A 162 -2.16 -5.09 -4.92
CA ILE A 162 -1.80 -6.50 -5.03
C ILE A 162 -2.10 -7.17 -3.71
N GLU A 163 -3.14 -8.00 -3.67
CA GLU A 163 -3.46 -8.83 -2.52
C GLU A 163 -2.82 -10.21 -2.68
N TRP A 164 -2.19 -10.71 -1.62
CA TRP A 164 -1.54 -12.01 -1.57
C TRP A 164 -2.33 -12.94 -0.66
N LEU A 165 -2.86 -14.01 -1.20
CA LEU A 165 -3.55 -15.06 -0.46
C LEU A 165 -2.70 -16.34 -0.51
N ASP A 166 -2.25 -16.82 0.65
CA ASP A 166 -1.58 -18.13 0.74
C ASP A 166 -2.63 -19.24 0.59
N ARG A 167 -2.51 -20.01 -0.47
CA ARG A 167 -3.35 -21.16 -0.79
C ARG A 167 -2.61 -22.50 -0.72
N THR A 168 -1.47 -22.50 -0.05
CA THR A 168 -0.59 -23.67 -0.01
C THR A 168 -1.32 -24.91 0.52
N ILE A 169 -2.04 -24.75 1.64
CA ILE A 169 -2.72 -25.89 2.28
C ILE A 169 -3.88 -26.35 1.40
N GLU A 170 -4.71 -25.43 0.91
CA GLU A 170 -5.87 -25.76 0.08
C GLU A 170 -5.45 -26.51 -1.19
N VAL A 171 -4.44 -25.99 -1.92
CA VAL A 171 -3.97 -26.62 -3.16
C VAL A 171 -3.34 -27.99 -2.89
N LYS A 172 -2.56 -28.15 -1.80
CA LYS A 172 -2.00 -29.44 -1.43
C LYS A 172 -3.10 -30.46 -1.11
N VAL A 173 -4.15 -30.05 -0.39
CA VAL A 173 -5.31 -30.91 -0.11
C VAL A 173 -6.08 -31.26 -1.38
N GLU A 174 -6.33 -30.29 -2.27
CA GLU A 174 -6.98 -30.53 -3.57
C GLU A 174 -6.20 -31.57 -4.39
N GLN A 175 -4.86 -31.45 -4.43
CA GLN A 175 -3.98 -32.38 -5.14
C GLN A 175 -3.99 -33.78 -4.52
N GLU A 176 -3.99 -33.87 -3.18
CA GLU A 176 -4.04 -35.14 -2.48
C GLU A 176 -5.38 -35.85 -2.70
N ILE A 177 -6.51 -35.12 -2.62
CA ILE A 177 -7.84 -35.65 -2.92
C ILE A 177 -7.86 -36.17 -4.36
N ALA A 178 -7.40 -35.39 -5.32
CA ALA A 178 -7.35 -35.80 -6.72
C ALA A 178 -6.50 -37.07 -6.92
N SER A 179 -5.36 -37.19 -6.19
CA SER A 179 -4.50 -38.38 -6.22
C SER A 179 -5.21 -39.63 -5.65
N VAL A 180 -5.95 -39.49 -4.54
CA VAL A 180 -6.70 -40.60 -3.95
C VAL A 180 -7.85 -41.05 -4.85
N VAL A 181 -8.61 -40.09 -5.39
CA VAL A 181 -9.71 -40.36 -6.32
C VAL A 181 -9.20 -41.02 -7.60
N GLY A 182 -8.10 -40.52 -8.17
CA GLY A 182 -7.47 -41.11 -9.36
C GLY A 182 -7.03 -42.55 -9.12
N ALA A 183 -6.35 -42.83 -8.00
CA ALA A 183 -5.93 -44.17 -7.62
C ALA A 183 -7.14 -45.12 -7.42
N ALA A 184 -8.19 -44.67 -6.76
CA ALA A 184 -9.44 -45.43 -6.57
C ALA A 184 -10.10 -45.74 -7.95
N GLY A 185 -10.06 -44.82 -8.91
CA GLY A 185 -10.54 -45.04 -10.28
C GLY A 185 -9.74 -46.12 -11.05
N GLU A 186 -8.47 -46.31 -10.67
CA GLU A 186 -7.59 -47.36 -11.20
C GLU A 186 -7.65 -48.68 -10.41
N GLY A 187 -8.49 -48.74 -9.34
CA GLY A 187 -8.67 -49.90 -8.46
C GLY A 187 -7.70 -49.96 -7.28
N ASP A 188 -6.87 -48.94 -7.10
CA ASP A 188 -5.99 -48.85 -5.91
C ASP A 188 -6.67 -48.11 -4.76
N PHE A 189 -7.17 -48.86 -3.78
CA PHE A 189 -7.80 -48.33 -2.57
C PHE A 189 -6.84 -48.26 -1.36
N SER A 190 -5.55 -48.43 -1.58
CA SER A 190 -4.55 -48.34 -0.50
C SER A 190 -4.23 -46.90 -0.09
N LYS A 191 -4.36 -45.93 -0.99
CA LYS A 191 -4.11 -44.51 -0.69
C LYS A 191 -5.12 -43.95 0.32
N ARG A 192 -4.61 -43.12 1.22
CA ARG A 192 -5.38 -42.40 2.25
C ARG A 192 -5.03 -40.95 2.26
N LEU A 193 -5.98 -40.07 2.63
CA LEU A 193 -5.72 -38.67 2.92
C LEU A 193 -4.92 -38.57 4.24
N SER A 194 -3.83 -37.80 4.22
CA SER A 194 -3.14 -37.41 5.42
C SER A 194 -3.90 -36.28 6.12
N LEU A 195 -4.09 -36.39 7.44
CA LEU A 195 -4.71 -35.35 8.26
C LEU A 195 -3.66 -34.44 8.92
N GLU A 196 -2.37 -34.74 8.75
CA GLU A 196 -1.28 -34.03 9.39
C GLU A 196 -1.14 -32.62 8.83
N GLY A 197 -1.15 -31.62 9.72
CA GLY A 197 -1.02 -30.20 9.34
C GLY A 197 -2.25 -29.56 8.70
N LYS A 198 -3.42 -30.22 8.73
CA LYS A 198 -4.68 -29.68 8.21
C LYS A 198 -5.54 -29.15 9.36
N GLU A 199 -5.93 -27.89 9.29
CA GLU A 199 -6.79 -27.21 10.27
C GLU A 199 -8.15 -26.85 9.65
N GLY A 200 -9.16 -26.64 10.50
CA GLY A 200 -10.49 -26.20 10.08
C GLY A 200 -11.31 -27.29 9.41
N PHE A 201 -12.00 -26.95 8.31
CA PHE A 201 -12.93 -27.84 7.59
C PHE A 201 -12.29 -29.14 7.09
N PHE A 202 -11.00 -29.14 6.79
CA PHE A 202 -10.27 -30.31 6.30
C PHE A 202 -9.77 -31.26 7.41
N ALA A 203 -9.98 -30.90 8.69
CA ALA A 203 -9.58 -31.67 9.84
C ALA A 203 -10.77 -32.44 10.50
N GLN A 204 -12.00 -32.35 9.92
CA GLN A 204 -13.21 -32.99 10.41
C GLN A 204 -13.51 -34.32 9.68
#